data_4865099b29cfe31abfeae00948e501f3
#
_entry.id   4865099b29cfe31abfeae00948e501f3
#
_cell.length_a   1.000
_cell.length_b   1.000
_cell.length_c   1.000
_cell.angle_alpha   90.00
_cell.angle_beta   90.00
_cell.angle_gamma   90.00
#
_symmetry.space_group_name_H-M   'P 1'
#
loop_
_entity.id
_entity.type
_entity.pdbx_description
1 polymer ?
#
loop_
_entity_poly.entity_id
_entity_poly.type
_entity_poly.pdbx_seq_one_letter_code
_entity_poly.pdbx_strand_id
1 'polypeptide(L)'
;MAGKLLLTFKQKPSFEGELSVALMEEHDPEGRARYSLVCQKEPPFNTEEIVLIAAAREGIVDDRRDELMKSITWQREVPAAEANEILDILQHQIAYTVPEATIGLDGTTYELLIERGFSKVQFTWWCEPPLGWKSLGEVARKVLSRTDSISALESLQTNNRKQSIKQLREKLDELHATRKKENEELIRMHNRRCQELASSLKIKGLTCPGCNYHSKDIRFVDKSPEAKSYFICNACGRSFRPEDLQPVHT
;
A
#
# COMPACT_ATOMS: atom_id res chain seq x y z
N MET A 1 3.87 -25.45 26.33
CA MET A 1 4.98 -24.59 26.82
C MET A 1 5.31 -23.61 25.69
N ALA A 2 5.58 -22.34 26.00
CA ALA A 2 5.97 -21.39 24.98
C ALA A 2 7.43 -21.67 24.59
N GLY A 3 7.71 -21.81 23.30
CA GLY A 3 9.06 -22.00 22.79
C GLY A 3 9.93 -20.75 23.08
N LYS A 4 11.21 -20.97 23.27
CA LYS A 4 12.20 -19.91 23.49
C LYS A 4 12.74 -19.45 22.16
N LEU A 5 12.65 -18.15 21.91
CA LEU A 5 13.26 -17.51 20.75
C LEU A 5 14.79 -17.47 20.93
N LEU A 6 15.53 -17.94 19.95
CA LEU A 6 16.99 -17.93 19.94
C LEU A 6 17.54 -16.86 19.01
N LEU A 7 16.90 -16.71 17.85
CA LEU A 7 17.36 -15.82 16.81
C LEU A 7 16.18 -15.42 15.92
N THR A 8 16.17 -14.18 15.46
CA THR A 8 15.31 -13.73 14.36
C THR A 8 16.18 -13.13 13.27
N PHE A 9 15.95 -13.57 12.06
CA PHE A 9 16.54 -12.99 10.86
C PHE A 9 15.44 -12.36 10.01
N LYS A 10 15.66 -11.13 9.55
CA LYS A 10 14.76 -10.41 8.67
C LYS A 10 15.47 -9.98 7.41
N GLN A 11 14.78 -10.15 6.30
CA GLN A 11 15.19 -9.67 4.99
C GLN A 11 14.13 -8.71 4.49
N LYS A 12 14.52 -7.46 4.26
CA LYS A 12 13.64 -6.36 3.83
C LYS A 12 14.09 -5.82 2.48
N PRO A 13 13.68 -6.44 1.37
CA PRO A 13 13.95 -5.90 0.05
C PRO A 13 13.14 -4.62 -0.19
N SER A 14 13.68 -3.69 -0.98
CA SER A 14 13.05 -2.36 -1.19
C SER A 14 11.63 -2.42 -1.79
N PHE A 15 11.33 -3.44 -2.59
CA PHE A 15 10.07 -3.55 -3.35
C PHE A 15 9.30 -4.85 -3.13
N GLU A 16 9.84 -5.76 -2.33
CA GLU A 16 9.22 -7.04 -2.00
C GLU A 16 8.78 -7.05 -0.54
N GLY A 17 7.92 -7.99 -0.17
CA GLY A 17 7.49 -8.15 1.22
C GLY A 17 8.63 -8.60 2.14
N GLU A 18 8.60 -8.15 3.39
CA GLU A 18 9.55 -8.59 4.42
C GLU A 18 9.45 -10.10 4.63
N LEU A 19 10.60 -10.78 4.64
CA LEU A 19 10.74 -12.16 5.10
C LEU A 19 11.36 -12.15 6.50
N SER A 20 10.66 -12.71 7.46
CA SER A 20 11.12 -12.94 8.83
C SER A 20 11.26 -14.43 9.11
N VAL A 21 12.39 -14.85 9.65
CA VAL A 21 12.68 -16.24 10.01
C VAL A 21 13.15 -16.27 11.44
N ALA A 22 12.44 -16.98 12.31
CA ALA A 22 12.76 -17.16 13.71
C ALA A 22 13.19 -18.60 14.00
N LEU A 23 14.32 -18.78 14.68
CA LEU A 23 14.75 -20.07 15.23
C LEU A 23 14.24 -20.17 16.67
N MET A 24 13.41 -21.15 16.90
CA MET A 24 12.79 -21.44 18.19
C MET A 24 13.37 -22.73 18.81
N GLU A 25 13.53 -22.73 20.11
CA GLU A 25 13.86 -23.89 20.89
C GLU A 25 12.67 -24.26 21.77
N GLU A 26 12.26 -25.50 21.70
CA GLU A 26 11.22 -26.08 22.55
C GLU A 26 11.80 -27.31 23.24
N HIS A 27 11.28 -27.66 24.40
CA HIS A 27 11.67 -28.91 25.08
C HIS A 27 10.49 -29.87 25.03
N ASP A 28 10.76 -31.10 24.61
CA ASP A 28 9.77 -32.15 24.67
C ASP A 28 9.49 -32.56 26.14
N PRO A 29 8.47 -33.39 26.39
CA PRO A 29 8.16 -33.87 27.76
C PRO A 29 9.30 -34.61 28.45
N GLU A 30 10.26 -35.11 27.67
CA GLU A 30 11.45 -35.79 28.15
C GLU A 30 12.64 -34.87 28.39
N GLY A 31 12.43 -33.54 28.17
CA GLY A 31 13.43 -32.50 28.38
C GLY A 31 14.45 -32.34 27.24
N ARG A 32 14.26 -33.03 26.10
CA ARG A 32 15.16 -32.91 24.94
C ARG A 32 14.80 -31.66 24.13
N ALA A 33 15.83 -30.91 23.75
CA ALA A 33 15.65 -29.73 22.91
C ALA A 33 15.21 -30.11 21.49
N ARG A 34 14.16 -29.49 21.03
CA ARG A 34 13.67 -29.50 19.63
C ARG A 34 13.77 -28.12 19.06
N TYR A 35 14.15 -28.01 17.80
CA TYR A 35 14.31 -26.74 17.11
C TYR A 35 13.33 -26.63 15.97
N SER A 36 12.79 -25.44 15.77
CA SER A 36 11.93 -25.14 14.63
C SER A 36 12.28 -23.78 14.02
N LEU A 37 12.17 -23.68 12.71
CA LEU A 37 12.15 -22.42 12.00
C LEU A 37 10.70 -22.00 11.79
N VAL A 38 10.35 -20.83 12.29
CA VAL A 38 9.08 -20.16 12.02
C VAL A 38 9.36 -19.05 11.03
N CYS A 39 8.77 -19.16 9.85
CA CYS A 39 8.98 -18.22 8.79
C CYS A 39 7.68 -17.45 8.55
N GLN A 40 7.80 -16.15 8.37
CA GLN A 40 6.70 -15.26 8.05
C GLN A 40 7.12 -14.39 6.87
N LYS A 41 6.34 -14.40 5.80
CA LYS A 41 6.54 -13.53 4.66
C LYS A 41 5.36 -12.57 4.55
N GLU A 42 5.68 -11.30 4.58
CA GLU A 42 4.70 -10.26 4.32
C GLU A 42 4.44 -10.12 2.82
N PRO A 43 3.24 -9.70 2.44
CA PRO A 43 2.96 -9.39 1.06
C PRO A 43 3.85 -8.25 0.58
N PRO A 44 4.27 -8.24 -0.70
CA PRO A 44 5.04 -7.14 -1.24
C PRO A 44 4.24 -5.84 -1.20
N PHE A 45 4.88 -4.75 -0.79
CA PHE A 45 4.34 -3.40 -0.90
C PHE A 45 4.44 -2.95 -2.35
N ASN A 46 3.40 -3.16 -3.14
CA ASN A 46 3.42 -2.88 -4.57
C ASN A 46 2.07 -2.37 -5.08
N THR A 47 1.95 -2.31 -6.40
CA THR A 47 0.73 -1.92 -7.14
C THR A 47 -0.55 -2.64 -6.64
N GLU A 48 -0.41 -3.82 -6.03
CA GLU A 48 -1.52 -4.61 -5.49
C GLU A 48 -2.14 -3.95 -4.27
N GLU A 49 -1.33 -3.38 -3.38
CA GLU A 49 -1.82 -2.66 -2.20
C GLU A 49 -2.57 -1.38 -2.61
N ILE A 50 -2.09 -0.68 -3.65
CA ILE A 50 -2.78 0.49 -4.20
C ILE A 50 -4.18 0.10 -4.71
N VAL A 51 -4.29 -1.03 -5.40
CA VAL A 51 -5.59 -1.55 -5.88
C VAL A 51 -6.51 -1.89 -4.71
N LEU A 52 -5.98 -2.52 -3.66
CA LEU A 52 -6.75 -2.85 -2.45
C LEU A 52 -7.24 -1.60 -1.71
N ILE A 53 -6.37 -0.60 -1.56
CA ILE A 53 -6.74 0.68 -0.94
C ILE A 53 -7.81 1.39 -1.78
N ALA A 54 -7.65 1.41 -3.11
CA ALA A 54 -8.64 2.01 -4.00
C ALA A 54 -9.98 1.27 -3.92
N ALA A 55 -9.98 -0.05 -3.97
CA ALA A 55 -11.18 -0.87 -3.86
C ALA A 55 -11.88 -0.69 -2.50
N ALA A 56 -11.12 -0.57 -1.41
CA ALA A 56 -11.67 -0.29 -0.08
C ALA A 56 -12.34 1.08 0.01
N ARG A 57 -11.74 2.12 -0.60
CA ARG A 57 -12.34 3.47 -0.67
C ARG A 57 -13.66 3.50 -1.44
N GLU A 58 -13.79 2.64 -2.43
CA GLU A 58 -15.00 2.48 -3.23
C GLU A 58 -16.02 1.52 -2.63
N GLY A 59 -15.74 0.96 -1.44
CA GLY A 59 -16.63 0.00 -0.77
C GLY A 59 -16.74 -1.36 -1.46
N ILE A 60 -15.80 -1.71 -2.35
CA ILE A 60 -15.80 -2.97 -3.10
C ILE A 60 -15.19 -4.11 -2.28
N VAL A 61 -14.30 -3.78 -1.34
CA VAL A 61 -13.58 -4.76 -0.50
C VAL A 61 -14.35 -4.95 0.79
N ASP A 62 -14.91 -6.12 0.92
CA ASP A 62 -15.39 -6.71 2.15
C ASP A 62 -14.23 -7.41 2.92
N ASP A 63 -14.53 -8.36 3.76
CA ASP A 63 -13.60 -9.07 4.66
C ASP A 63 -12.37 -9.70 3.99
N ARG A 64 -12.32 -9.78 2.66
CA ARG A 64 -11.19 -10.37 1.90
C ARG A 64 -9.93 -9.52 1.95
N ARG A 65 -10.01 -8.23 2.31
CA ARG A 65 -8.82 -7.38 2.44
C ARG A 65 -7.83 -7.99 3.43
N ASP A 66 -8.33 -8.41 4.59
CA ASP A 66 -7.48 -8.97 5.64
C ASP A 66 -6.88 -10.32 5.21
N GLU A 67 -7.58 -11.12 4.41
CA GLU A 67 -7.03 -12.33 3.82
C GLU A 67 -5.93 -12.03 2.79
N LEU A 68 -6.14 -11.03 1.93
CA LEU A 68 -5.18 -10.66 0.88
C LEU A 68 -3.91 -10.00 1.43
N MET A 69 -4.03 -9.30 2.57
CA MET A 69 -2.90 -8.66 3.27
C MET A 69 -2.28 -9.57 4.34
N LYS A 70 -2.82 -10.77 4.54
CA LYS A 70 -2.32 -11.70 5.52
C LYS A 70 -0.93 -12.20 5.15
N SER A 71 -0.01 -12.12 6.09
CA SER A 71 1.30 -12.71 5.95
C SER A 71 1.21 -14.24 5.87
N ILE A 72 2.09 -14.81 5.06
CA ILE A 72 2.23 -16.25 4.94
C ILE A 72 3.11 -16.72 6.09
N THR A 73 2.60 -17.59 6.95
CA THR A 73 3.36 -18.16 8.06
C THR A 73 3.46 -19.67 7.87
N TRP A 74 4.66 -20.20 8.06
CA TRP A 74 4.91 -21.64 8.08
C TRP A 74 5.97 -22.00 9.11
N GLN A 75 5.92 -23.24 9.57
CA GLN A 75 6.85 -23.75 10.54
C GLN A 75 7.45 -25.06 10.04
N ARG A 76 8.75 -25.24 10.28
CA ARG A 76 9.48 -26.45 9.95
C ARG A 76 10.36 -26.88 11.12
N GLU A 77 10.35 -28.17 11.44
CA GLU A 77 11.35 -28.74 12.37
C GLU A 77 12.73 -28.69 11.72
N VAL A 78 13.72 -28.38 12.54
CA VAL A 78 15.13 -28.33 12.16
C VAL A 78 15.89 -29.37 12.98
N PRO A 79 16.71 -30.23 12.34
CA PRO A 79 17.58 -31.14 13.07
C PRO A 79 18.49 -30.39 14.04
N ALA A 80 18.68 -30.93 15.24
CA ALA A 80 19.49 -30.29 16.28
C ALA A 80 20.92 -29.97 15.80
N ALA A 81 21.50 -30.82 14.95
CA ALA A 81 22.81 -30.58 14.36
C ALA A 81 22.84 -29.30 13.51
N GLU A 82 21.80 -29.05 12.69
CA GLU A 82 21.69 -27.86 11.86
C GLU A 82 21.47 -26.59 12.71
N ALA A 83 20.63 -26.67 13.72
CA ALA A 83 20.39 -25.58 14.66
C ALA A 83 21.68 -25.19 15.40
N ASN A 84 22.40 -26.23 15.92
CA ASN A 84 23.67 -25.98 16.60
C ASN A 84 24.74 -25.39 15.69
N GLU A 85 24.81 -25.81 14.42
CA GLU A 85 25.73 -25.21 13.45
C GLU A 85 25.51 -23.72 13.28
N ILE A 86 24.25 -23.27 13.22
CA ILE A 86 23.90 -21.84 13.16
C ILE A 86 24.29 -21.12 14.45
N LEU A 87 23.97 -21.72 15.59
CA LEU A 87 24.26 -21.15 16.90
C LEU A 87 25.77 -21.10 17.21
N ASP A 88 26.56 -22.10 16.78
CA ASP A 88 28.00 -22.13 16.95
C ASP A 88 28.71 -21.01 16.19
N ILE A 89 28.25 -20.71 14.96
CA ILE A 89 28.77 -19.55 14.21
C ILE A 89 28.55 -18.27 15.01
N LEU A 90 27.33 -18.11 15.58
CA LEU A 90 26.99 -16.93 16.37
C LEU A 90 27.72 -16.84 17.72
N GLN A 91 28.10 -17.99 18.32
CA GLN A 91 28.84 -17.99 19.58
C GLN A 91 30.26 -17.43 19.45
N HIS A 92 30.86 -17.67 18.31
CA HIS A 92 32.23 -17.27 18.03
C HIS A 92 32.32 -15.91 17.29
N GLN A 93 31.17 -15.30 17.00
CA GLN A 93 31.14 -14.01 16.33
C GLN A 93 31.56 -12.90 17.29
N ILE A 94 32.66 -12.25 17.01
CA ILE A 94 33.10 -11.02 17.69
C ILE A 94 32.88 -9.85 16.69
N ALA A 95 31.94 -8.98 16.99
CA ALA A 95 31.75 -7.74 16.21
C ALA A 95 32.69 -6.67 16.74
N TYR A 96 33.79 -6.41 16.03
CA TYR A 96 34.81 -5.45 16.48
C TYR A 96 34.51 -4.00 16.18
N THR A 97 33.63 -3.72 15.23
CA THR A 97 33.37 -2.34 14.79
C THR A 97 31.89 -2.13 14.46
N VAL A 98 31.41 -0.93 14.73
CA VAL A 98 30.17 -0.43 14.16
C VAL A 98 30.53 0.00 12.73
N PRO A 99 30.02 -0.65 11.69
CA PRO A 99 30.35 -0.30 10.31
C PRO A 99 29.73 1.05 9.96
N GLU A 100 30.35 1.75 9.01
CA GLU A 100 29.73 2.90 8.40
C GLU A 100 28.39 2.49 7.77
N ALA A 101 27.35 3.25 8.04
CA ALA A 101 26.02 2.98 7.49
C ALA A 101 26.06 3.22 5.98
N THR A 102 25.94 2.15 5.20
CA THR A 102 25.73 2.24 3.76
C THR A 102 24.23 2.28 3.52
N ILE A 103 23.72 3.37 2.96
CA ILE A 103 22.31 3.54 2.61
C ILE A 103 22.22 3.62 1.10
N GLY A 104 21.38 2.78 0.50
CA GLY A 104 21.08 2.79 -0.93
C GLY A 104 19.58 2.97 -1.18
N LEU A 105 19.22 3.33 -2.41
CA LEU A 105 17.83 3.45 -2.84
C LEU A 105 17.21 2.10 -3.19
N ASP A 106 18.02 1.22 -3.81
CA ASP A 106 17.60 -0.11 -4.26
C ASP A 106 18.47 -1.16 -3.60
N GLY A 107 17.87 -2.14 -2.94
CA GLY A 107 18.61 -3.21 -2.29
C GLY A 107 17.80 -3.89 -1.20
N THR A 108 18.51 -4.66 -0.40
CA THR A 108 17.91 -5.43 0.70
C THR A 108 18.56 -5.05 2.02
N THR A 109 17.75 -4.69 2.99
CA THR A 109 18.19 -4.56 4.38
C THR A 109 18.04 -5.88 5.09
N TYR A 110 19.07 -6.28 5.80
CA TYR A 110 19.09 -7.48 6.65
C TYR A 110 19.17 -7.07 8.10
N GLU A 111 18.37 -7.72 8.94
CA GLU A 111 18.41 -7.59 10.38
C GLU A 111 18.57 -8.96 11.00
N LEU A 112 19.53 -9.11 11.90
CA LEU A 112 19.76 -10.31 12.69
C LEU A 112 19.64 -9.94 14.16
N LEU A 113 18.69 -10.54 14.83
CA LEU A 113 18.45 -10.40 16.26
C LEU A 113 18.81 -11.69 16.96
N ILE A 114 19.67 -11.64 17.94
CA ILE A 114 20.09 -12.79 18.75
C ILE A 114 19.62 -12.54 20.17
N GLU A 115 18.88 -13.51 20.71
CA GLU A 115 18.41 -13.46 22.10
C GLU A 115 19.03 -14.60 22.92
N ARG A 116 19.73 -14.22 24.01
CA ARG A 116 20.31 -15.18 24.96
C ARG A 116 20.01 -14.74 26.38
N GLY A 117 19.09 -15.44 27.03
CA GLY A 117 18.68 -15.11 28.38
C GLY A 117 18.18 -13.66 28.46
N PHE A 118 18.90 -12.79 29.19
CA PHE A 118 18.57 -11.37 29.32
C PHE A 118 19.28 -10.48 28.28
N SER A 119 20.14 -11.06 27.46
CA SER A 119 20.91 -10.31 26.45
C SER A 119 20.26 -10.40 25.11
N LYS A 120 20.17 -9.23 24.45
CA LYS A 120 19.63 -9.07 23.11
C LYS A 120 20.58 -8.23 22.29
N VAL A 121 21.02 -8.74 21.15
CA VAL A 121 21.93 -8.04 20.23
C VAL A 121 21.30 -8.02 18.85
N GLN A 122 21.28 -6.84 18.24
CA GLN A 122 20.75 -6.65 16.90
C GLN A 122 21.85 -6.13 15.98
N PHE A 123 21.97 -6.76 14.80
CA PHE A 123 22.83 -6.35 13.71
C PHE A 123 21.96 -5.97 12.53
N THR A 124 22.28 -4.85 11.88
CA THR A 124 21.56 -4.38 10.68
C THR A 124 22.59 -4.01 9.63
N TRP A 125 22.42 -4.50 8.40
CA TRP A 125 23.27 -4.14 7.26
C TRP A 125 22.45 -4.09 5.97
N TRP A 126 23.01 -3.41 4.96
CA TRP A 126 22.40 -3.26 3.67
C TRP A 126 23.20 -4.01 2.60
N CYS A 127 22.52 -4.80 1.75
CA CYS A 127 23.05 -5.66 0.69
C CYS A 127 24.08 -6.69 1.17
N GLU A 128 25.31 -6.30 1.44
CA GLU A 128 26.38 -7.21 1.87
C GLU A 128 26.83 -6.89 3.30
N PRO A 129 27.12 -7.91 4.10
CA PRO A 129 27.61 -7.69 5.45
C PRO A 129 29.00 -7.05 5.40
N PRO A 130 29.31 -6.09 6.28
CA PRO A 130 30.62 -5.51 6.43
C PRO A 130 31.70 -6.58 6.65
N LEU A 131 32.95 -6.27 6.32
CA LEU A 131 34.07 -7.23 6.39
C LEU A 131 34.15 -7.96 7.74
N GLY A 132 33.96 -7.25 8.84
CA GLY A 132 33.97 -7.82 10.20
C GLY A 132 32.74 -8.67 10.55
N TRP A 133 31.73 -8.71 9.68
CA TRP A 133 30.45 -9.40 9.89
C TRP A 133 30.18 -10.52 8.88
N LYS A 134 31.22 -11.01 8.21
CA LYS A 134 31.07 -12.07 7.19
C LYS A 134 30.36 -13.32 7.71
N SER A 135 30.65 -13.73 8.95
CA SER A 135 30.02 -14.88 9.58
C SER A 135 28.52 -14.65 9.86
N LEU A 136 28.10 -13.41 10.13
CA LEU A 136 26.66 -13.06 10.20
C LEU A 136 25.98 -13.22 8.84
N GLY A 137 26.67 -12.86 7.76
CA GLY A 137 26.21 -13.12 6.39
C GLY A 137 26.13 -14.62 6.07
N GLU A 138 27.01 -15.45 6.63
CA GLU A 138 26.90 -16.91 6.51
C GLU A 138 25.69 -17.47 7.24
N VAL A 139 25.44 -17.01 8.47
CA VAL A 139 24.21 -17.33 9.20
C VAL A 139 22.99 -16.95 8.39
N ALA A 140 22.94 -15.74 7.87
CA ALA A 140 21.83 -15.27 7.04
C ALA A 140 21.60 -16.19 5.83
N ARG A 141 22.66 -16.53 5.09
CA ARG A 141 22.58 -17.44 3.93
C ARG A 141 22.13 -18.85 4.34
N LYS A 142 22.62 -19.39 5.45
CA LYS A 142 22.19 -20.70 5.95
C LYS A 142 20.72 -20.70 6.34
N VAL A 143 20.25 -19.65 7.03
CA VAL A 143 18.84 -19.51 7.40
C VAL A 143 17.98 -19.41 6.14
N LEU A 144 18.35 -18.57 5.17
CA LEU A 144 17.62 -18.40 3.91
C LEU A 144 17.58 -19.69 3.08
N SER A 145 18.68 -20.41 2.96
CA SER A 145 18.72 -21.67 2.20
C SER A 145 17.76 -22.75 2.75
N ARG A 146 17.31 -22.60 3.98
CA ARG A 146 16.31 -23.49 4.58
C ARG A 146 14.87 -23.07 4.29
N THR A 147 14.68 -21.90 3.72
CA THR A 147 13.36 -21.38 3.32
C THR A 147 12.99 -21.74 1.87
N ASP A 148 13.94 -22.15 1.04
CA ASP A 148 13.73 -22.42 -0.39
C ASP A 148 12.74 -23.55 -0.68
N SER A 149 12.57 -24.51 0.24
CA SER A 149 11.59 -25.62 0.08
C SER A 149 10.12 -25.18 0.14
N ILE A 150 9.86 -23.91 0.35
CA ILE A 150 8.53 -23.33 0.57
C ILE A 150 8.01 -22.63 -0.68
N SER A 151 8.83 -22.53 -1.72
CA SER A 151 8.47 -21.88 -2.99
C SER A 151 7.19 -22.46 -3.65
N ALA A 152 6.87 -23.71 -3.41
CA ALA A 152 5.65 -24.33 -3.96
C ALA A 152 4.36 -23.84 -3.29
N LEU A 153 4.36 -23.65 -1.95
CA LEU A 153 3.22 -23.09 -1.22
C LEU A 153 3.07 -21.60 -1.51
N GLU A 154 4.18 -20.87 -1.60
CA GLU A 154 4.19 -19.47 -2.01
C GLU A 154 3.61 -19.28 -3.41
N SER A 155 3.95 -20.13 -4.38
CA SER A 155 3.47 -20.00 -5.74
C SER A 155 1.97 -20.21 -5.85
N LEU A 156 1.38 -21.14 -5.11
CA LEU A 156 -0.07 -21.35 -5.08
C LEU A 156 -0.82 -20.19 -4.44
N GLN A 157 -0.36 -19.68 -3.32
CA GLN A 157 -0.99 -18.57 -2.64
C GLN A 157 -0.81 -17.26 -3.41
N THR A 158 0.36 -17.04 -4.01
CA THR A 158 0.64 -15.89 -4.88
C THR A 158 -0.24 -15.89 -6.12
N ASN A 159 -0.49 -17.04 -6.73
CA ASN A 159 -1.37 -17.14 -7.90
C ASN A 159 -2.83 -16.84 -7.54
N ASN A 160 -3.35 -17.38 -6.45
CA ASN A 160 -4.69 -17.09 -5.96
C ASN A 160 -4.86 -15.60 -5.65
N ARG A 161 -3.86 -14.99 -5.03
CA ARG A 161 -3.82 -13.57 -4.72
C ARG A 161 -3.84 -12.71 -5.99
N LYS A 162 -2.95 -13.01 -6.96
CA LYS A 162 -2.90 -12.30 -8.25
C LYS A 162 -4.24 -12.35 -8.98
N GLN A 163 -4.91 -13.50 -8.95
CA GLN A 163 -6.22 -13.65 -9.57
C GLN A 163 -7.28 -12.79 -8.86
N SER A 164 -7.31 -12.78 -7.53
CA SER A 164 -8.24 -11.95 -6.77
C SER A 164 -8.02 -10.45 -7.00
N ILE A 165 -6.76 -10.00 -7.04
CA ILE A 165 -6.40 -8.61 -7.32
C ILE A 165 -6.78 -8.20 -8.76
N LYS A 166 -6.61 -9.11 -9.73
CA LYS A 166 -7.07 -8.88 -11.10
C LYS A 166 -8.58 -8.64 -11.15
N GLN A 167 -9.36 -9.48 -10.47
CA GLN A 167 -10.82 -9.33 -10.38
C GLN A 167 -11.24 -8.01 -9.71
N LEU A 168 -10.52 -7.59 -8.65
CA LEU A 168 -10.78 -6.31 -8.00
C LEU A 168 -10.47 -5.13 -8.92
N ARG A 169 -9.40 -5.20 -9.68
CA ARG A 169 -9.05 -4.16 -10.68
C ARG A 169 -10.13 -4.05 -11.75
N GLU A 170 -10.60 -5.16 -12.30
CA GLU A 170 -11.67 -5.19 -13.30
C GLU A 170 -12.95 -4.52 -12.74
N LYS A 171 -13.35 -4.84 -11.50
CA LYS A 171 -14.50 -4.20 -10.84
C LYS A 171 -14.32 -2.68 -10.63
N LEU A 172 -13.11 -2.24 -10.25
CA LEU A 172 -12.80 -0.82 -10.11
C LEU A 172 -12.92 -0.09 -11.46
N ASP A 173 -12.38 -0.65 -12.51
CA ASP A 173 -12.42 -0.08 -13.85
C ASP A 173 -13.87 0.03 -14.36
N GLU A 174 -14.72 -0.99 -14.11
CA GLU A 174 -16.15 -0.96 -14.41
C GLU A 174 -16.87 0.15 -13.63
N LEU A 175 -16.59 0.30 -12.33
CA LEU A 175 -17.18 1.35 -11.51
C LEU A 175 -16.79 2.74 -11.98
N HIS A 176 -15.49 2.94 -12.28
CA HIS A 176 -15.01 4.21 -12.80
C HIS A 176 -15.61 4.56 -14.17
N ALA A 177 -15.77 3.56 -15.04
CA ALA A 177 -16.43 3.75 -16.34
C ALA A 177 -17.91 4.13 -16.17
N THR A 178 -18.61 3.51 -15.23
CA THR A 178 -20.01 3.83 -14.93
C THR A 178 -20.14 5.26 -14.38
N ARG A 179 -19.36 5.63 -13.39
CA ARG A 179 -19.34 7.00 -12.83
C ARG A 179 -18.99 8.05 -13.87
N LYS A 180 -18.05 7.74 -14.78
CA LYS A 180 -17.72 8.65 -15.87
C LYS A 180 -18.92 8.91 -16.76
N LYS A 181 -19.68 7.87 -17.14
CA LYS A 181 -20.91 8.01 -17.94
C LYS A 181 -21.97 8.81 -17.22
N GLU A 182 -22.20 8.55 -15.92
CA GLU A 182 -23.16 9.31 -15.12
C GLU A 182 -22.80 10.78 -15.02
N ASN A 183 -21.51 11.09 -14.80
CA ASN A 183 -21.02 12.48 -14.79
C ASN A 183 -21.19 13.18 -16.13
N GLU A 184 -20.90 12.49 -17.24
CA GLU A 184 -21.12 13.04 -18.60
C GLU A 184 -22.61 13.33 -18.84
N GLU A 185 -23.50 12.47 -18.38
CA GLU A 185 -24.94 12.67 -18.48
C GLU A 185 -25.43 13.84 -17.62
N LEU A 186 -24.95 13.94 -16.38
CA LEU A 186 -25.22 15.08 -15.50
C LEU A 186 -24.76 16.40 -16.13
N ILE A 187 -23.58 16.44 -16.72
CA ILE A 187 -23.07 17.62 -17.44
C ILE A 187 -23.97 17.97 -18.63
N ARG A 188 -24.42 16.96 -19.40
CA ARG A 188 -25.34 17.18 -20.53
C ARG A 188 -26.70 17.74 -20.05
N MET A 189 -27.26 17.17 -19.00
CA MET A 189 -28.51 17.67 -18.42
C MET A 189 -28.37 19.11 -17.89
N HIS A 190 -27.27 19.39 -17.19
CA HIS A 190 -26.96 20.71 -16.71
C HIS A 190 -26.85 21.74 -17.85
N ASN A 191 -26.11 21.42 -18.91
CA ASN A 191 -25.96 22.28 -20.08
C ASN A 191 -27.31 22.52 -20.78
N ARG A 192 -28.15 21.47 -20.92
CA ARG A 192 -29.51 21.63 -21.50
C ARG A 192 -30.34 22.58 -20.65
N ARG A 193 -30.37 22.42 -19.33
CA ARG A 193 -31.09 23.29 -18.40
C ARG A 193 -30.61 24.75 -18.47
N CYS A 194 -29.30 24.96 -18.59
CA CYS A 194 -28.72 26.27 -18.78
C CYS A 194 -29.20 26.92 -20.09
N GLN A 195 -29.27 26.14 -21.20
CA GLN A 195 -29.76 26.61 -22.49
C GLN A 195 -31.27 26.94 -22.45
N GLU A 196 -32.07 26.12 -21.80
CA GLU A 196 -33.52 26.34 -21.60
C GLU A 196 -33.78 27.61 -20.79
N LEU A 197 -33.04 27.81 -19.69
CA LEU A 197 -33.11 29.04 -18.88
C LEU A 197 -32.69 30.27 -19.68
N ALA A 198 -31.59 30.19 -20.41
CA ALA A 198 -31.14 31.28 -21.27
C ALA A 198 -32.18 31.65 -22.33
N SER A 199 -32.84 30.66 -22.92
CA SER A 199 -33.91 30.87 -23.91
C SER A 199 -35.19 31.46 -23.30
N SER A 200 -35.58 31.00 -22.11
CA SER A 200 -36.80 31.49 -21.40
C SER A 200 -36.66 32.94 -20.95
N LEU A 201 -35.43 33.36 -20.63
CA LEU A 201 -35.14 34.73 -20.22
C LEU A 201 -35.06 35.73 -21.40
N LYS A 202 -35.29 35.30 -22.66
CA LYS A 202 -35.18 36.10 -23.89
C LYS A 202 -33.88 36.93 -24.01
N ILE A 203 -32.78 36.37 -23.51
CA ILE A 203 -31.54 37.13 -23.41
C ILE A 203 -30.76 36.98 -24.72
N LYS A 204 -30.83 37.98 -25.57
CA LYS A 204 -29.86 38.20 -26.64
C LYS A 204 -28.60 38.87 -26.04
N GLY A 205 -27.73 38.04 -25.48
CA GLY A 205 -26.48 38.51 -24.89
C GLY A 205 -26.64 38.96 -23.44
N LEU A 206 -26.18 38.12 -22.51
CA LEU A 206 -26.06 38.49 -21.10
C LEU A 206 -24.94 39.51 -20.94
N THR A 207 -25.27 40.69 -20.40
CA THR A 207 -24.27 41.69 -20.02
C THR A 207 -24.05 41.59 -18.51
N CYS A 208 -22.81 41.50 -18.08
CA CYS A 208 -22.49 41.52 -16.67
C CYS A 208 -22.85 42.87 -16.06
N PRO A 209 -23.72 42.98 -15.05
CA PRO A 209 -24.10 44.26 -14.44
C PRO A 209 -22.94 44.96 -13.73
N GLY A 210 -21.82 44.25 -13.51
CA GLY A 210 -20.67 44.83 -12.83
C GLY A 210 -19.59 45.43 -13.72
N CYS A 211 -19.41 44.92 -14.96
CA CYS A 211 -18.36 45.37 -15.86
C CYS A 211 -18.84 45.66 -17.29
N ASN A 212 -20.13 45.54 -17.54
CA ASN A 212 -20.77 45.72 -18.86
C ASN A 212 -20.17 44.86 -19.99
N TYR A 213 -19.44 43.81 -19.63
CA TYR A 213 -18.81 42.97 -20.62
C TYR A 213 -19.85 42.04 -21.26
N HIS A 214 -19.99 42.11 -22.57
CA HIS A 214 -20.79 41.19 -23.36
C HIS A 214 -20.03 39.88 -23.47
N SER A 215 -20.46 38.86 -22.75
CA SER A 215 -19.64 37.66 -22.64
C SER A 215 -20.38 36.41 -23.05
N LYS A 216 -19.78 35.67 -23.97
CA LYS A 216 -19.99 34.23 -24.11
C LYS A 216 -19.52 33.45 -22.88
N ASP A 217 -18.88 34.14 -21.93
CA ASP A 217 -18.17 33.60 -20.78
C ASP A 217 -18.90 33.84 -19.45
N ILE A 218 -20.20 34.15 -19.47
CA ILE A 218 -21.03 34.15 -18.26
C ILE A 218 -21.42 32.69 -17.96
N ARG A 219 -20.91 32.18 -16.87
CA ARG A 219 -21.16 30.80 -16.41
C ARG A 219 -22.32 30.78 -15.43
N PHE A 220 -23.30 29.93 -15.70
CA PHE A 220 -24.37 29.62 -14.75
C PHE A 220 -23.85 28.59 -13.74
N VAL A 221 -24.05 28.85 -12.45
CA VAL A 221 -23.73 27.93 -11.37
C VAL A 221 -25.01 27.50 -10.68
N ASP A 222 -25.40 26.26 -10.87
CA ASP A 222 -26.50 25.62 -10.14
C ASP A 222 -25.95 25.08 -8.82
N LYS A 223 -26.49 25.53 -7.72
CA LYS A 223 -26.24 24.94 -6.41
C LYS A 223 -27.48 24.14 -6.03
N SER A 224 -27.31 23.15 -5.17
CA SER A 224 -28.38 22.26 -4.64
C SER A 224 -29.72 22.98 -4.38
N PRO A 225 -30.85 22.27 -4.30
CA PRO A 225 -32.21 22.84 -4.27
C PRO A 225 -32.45 23.94 -3.24
N GLU A 226 -31.61 24.01 -2.22
CA GLU A 226 -31.72 25.01 -1.13
C GLU A 226 -30.90 26.29 -1.39
N ALA A 227 -29.94 26.26 -2.33
CA ALA A 227 -29.12 27.43 -2.66
C ALA A 227 -29.55 28.02 -4.00
N LYS A 228 -29.93 29.32 -4.00
CA LYS A 228 -30.34 30.03 -5.21
C LYS A 228 -29.25 29.98 -6.27
N SER A 229 -29.61 29.56 -7.47
CA SER A 229 -28.74 29.57 -8.65
C SER A 229 -28.23 30.98 -8.97
N TYR A 230 -27.03 31.13 -9.47
CA TYR A 230 -26.43 32.40 -9.80
C TYR A 230 -25.52 32.29 -11.03
N PHE A 231 -25.22 33.46 -11.63
CA PHE A 231 -24.28 33.59 -12.72
C PHE A 231 -22.94 34.11 -12.22
N ILE A 232 -21.86 33.69 -12.83
CA ILE A 232 -20.52 34.24 -12.61
C ILE A 232 -20.00 34.83 -13.93
N CYS A 233 -19.56 36.06 -13.88
CA CYS A 233 -18.81 36.66 -14.96
C CYS A 233 -17.35 36.28 -14.89
N ASN A 234 -16.84 35.53 -15.85
CA ASN A 234 -15.43 35.12 -15.88
C ASN A 234 -14.47 36.31 -16.11
N ALA A 235 -14.94 37.43 -16.65
CA ALA A 235 -14.11 38.63 -16.89
C ALA A 235 -13.81 39.39 -15.59
N CYS A 236 -14.80 39.55 -14.69
CA CYS A 236 -14.61 40.32 -13.45
C CYS A 236 -14.81 39.53 -12.17
N GLY A 237 -15.14 38.26 -12.27
CA GLY A 237 -15.33 37.36 -11.13
C GLY A 237 -16.61 37.62 -10.31
N ARG A 238 -17.44 38.58 -10.66
CA ARG A 238 -18.67 38.88 -9.92
C ARG A 238 -19.74 37.81 -10.15
N SER A 239 -20.39 37.42 -9.06
CA SER A 239 -21.62 36.63 -9.11
C SER A 239 -22.84 37.54 -9.05
N PHE A 240 -23.90 37.22 -9.79
CA PHE A 240 -25.16 37.92 -9.83
C PHE A 240 -26.32 36.92 -10.00
N ARG A 241 -27.50 37.31 -9.58
CA ARG A 241 -28.70 36.47 -9.68
C ARG A 241 -29.43 36.74 -10.99
N PRO A 242 -30.30 35.83 -11.46
CA PRO A 242 -31.17 36.08 -12.61
C PRO A 242 -32.02 37.35 -12.47
N GLU A 243 -32.39 37.69 -11.24
CA GLU A 243 -33.20 38.87 -10.88
C GLU A 243 -32.45 40.18 -11.06
N ASP A 244 -31.11 40.16 -11.02
CA ASP A 244 -30.24 41.35 -11.17
C ASP A 244 -30.04 41.74 -12.64
N LEU A 245 -30.53 40.89 -13.56
CA LEU A 245 -30.46 41.15 -15.00
C LEU A 245 -31.58 42.13 -15.40
N GLN A 246 -31.20 43.36 -15.66
CA GLN A 246 -32.15 44.32 -16.23
C GLN A 246 -32.39 43.98 -17.71
N PRO A 247 -33.64 44.01 -18.17
CA PRO A 247 -33.91 43.91 -19.60
C PRO A 247 -33.23 45.11 -20.30
N VAL A 248 -32.40 44.78 -21.30
CA VAL A 248 -31.86 45.85 -22.17
C VAL A 248 -33.06 46.53 -22.86
N HIS A 249 -33.40 47.72 -22.41
CA HIS A 249 -34.34 48.58 -23.16
C HIS A 249 -33.72 48.93 -24.51
N THR A 250 -34.25 48.30 -25.55
CA THR A 250 -33.98 48.68 -26.95
C THR A 250 -34.63 49.99 -27.26
#